data_7f902546d19f4e7ab6ce01d3679bdef7
#
_entry.id   7f902546d19f4e7ab6ce01d3679bdef7
#
_cell.length_a   1.000
_cell.length_b   1.000
_cell.length_c   1.000
_cell.angle_alpha   90.00
_cell.angle_beta   90.00
_cell.angle_gamma   90.00
#
_symmetry.space_group_name_H-M   'P 1'
#
loop_
_entity.id
_entity.type
_entity.pdbx_description
1 polymer ?
#
loop_
_entity_poly.entity_id
_entity_poly.type
_entity_poly.pdbx_seq_one_letter_code
_entity_poly.pdbx_strand_id
1 'polypeptide(L)'
;MLIRALPLCLALLLAATAQAQDNRQIAQGQRVWQQRCTECHTLDVDDTGPHHRGVFGRRAGSVKGYDYSRALRKANLVWDETSLDRWLTDPEKFIPGQNMDFRVRSKEERAALIAYLKSLSAPAAASPAAAQN
;
A
#
# COMPACT_ATOMS: atom_id res chain seq x y z
N MET A 1 15.55 -38.75 -25.50
CA MET A 1 14.24 -38.11 -25.27
C MET A 1 14.21 -37.36 -23.92
N LEU A 2 15.21 -36.50 -23.61
CA LEU A 2 15.46 -35.92 -22.27
C LEU A 2 15.69 -34.39 -22.25
N ILE A 3 15.38 -33.66 -23.33
CA ILE A 3 15.77 -32.23 -23.47
C ILE A 3 14.61 -31.25 -23.22
N ARG A 4 13.38 -31.71 -22.91
CA ARG A 4 12.21 -30.84 -22.77
C ARG A 4 11.82 -30.43 -21.34
N ALA A 5 12.42 -31.00 -20.33
CA ALA A 5 12.04 -30.73 -18.92
C ALA A 5 12.81 -29.55 -18.28
N LEU A 6 13.98 -29.16 -18.80
CA LEU A 6 14.86 -28.14 -18.23
C LEU A 6 14.25 -26.71 -18.19
N PRO A 7 13.58 -26.22 -19.27
CA PRO A 7 13.05 -24.84 -19.25
C PRO A 7 11.87 -24.65 -18.29
N LEU A 8 11.10 -25.69 -18.03
CA LEU A 8 9.95 -25.61 -17.11
C LEU A 8 10.39 -25.47 -15.64
N CYS A 9 11.40 -26.22 -15.24
CA CYS A 9 11.94 -26.13 -13.87
C CYS A 9 12.59 -24.75 -13.59
N LEU A 10 13.30 -24.19 -14.56
CA LEU A 10 13.91 -22.86 -14.43
C LEU A 10 12.87 -21.76 -14.29
N ALA A 11 11.79 -21.82 -15.06
CA ALA A 11 10.68 -20.86 -14.99
C ALA A 11 9.98 -20.91 -13.61
N LEU A 12 9.77 -22.08 -13.05
CA LEU A 12 9.18 -22.26 -11.72
C LEU A 12 10.06 -21.70 -10.60
N LEU A 13 11.38 -21.87 -10.69
CA LEU A 13 12.32 -21.32 -9.71
C LEU A 13 12.35 -19.78 -9.75
N LEU A 14 12.31 -19.17 -10.93
CA LEU A 14 12.28 -17.72 -11.09
C LEU A 14 10.97 -17.11 -10.53
N ALA A 15 9.84 -17.75 -10.75
CA ALA A 15 8.55 -17.31 -10.22
C ALA A 15 8.53 -17.37 -8.66
N ALA A 16 9.10 -18.42 -8.08
CA ALA A 16 9.16 -18.57 -6.62
C ALA A 16 10.05 -17.47 -5.95
N THR A 17 11.14 -17.06 -6.61
CA THR A 17 12.01 -15.99 -6.08
C THR A 17 11.36 -14.63 -6.15
N ALA A 18 10.63 -14.31 -7.21
CA ALA A 18 9.89 -13.06 -7.35
C ALA A 18 8.82 -12.93 -6.25
N GLN A 19 8.02 -13.98 -6.04
CA GLN A 19 6.98 -14.00 -5.00
C GLN A 19 7.56 -13.82 -3.59
N ALA A 20 8.70 -14.45 -3.30
CA ALA A 20 9.38 -14.31 -2.02
C ALA A 20 9.90 -12.87 -1.81
N GLN A 21 10.30 -12.19 -2.86
CA GLN A 21 10.74 -10.79 -2.80
C GLN A 21 9.58 -9.84 -2.53
N ASP A 22 8.45 -10.01 -3.21
CA ASP A 22 7.23 -9.23 -2.99
C ASP A 22 6.74 -9.38 -1.53
N ASN A 23 6.70 -10.60 -1.01
CA ASN A 23 6.28 -10.86 0.37
C ASN A 23 7.21 -10.20 1.40
N ARG A 24 8.52 -10.18 1.15
CA ARG A 24 9.48 -9.48 2.02
C ARG A 24 9.29 -7.97 2.00
N GLN A 25 9.02 -7.40 0.84
CA GLN A 25 8.74 -5.97 0.68
C GLN A 25 7.45 -5.58 1.40
N ILE A 26 6.37 -6.34 1.26
CA ILE A 26 5.11 -6.14 1.98
C ILE A 26 5.32 -6.21 3.49
N ALA A 27 6.05 -7.22 4.00
CA ALA A 27 6.36 -7.35 5.42
C ALA A 27 7.20 -6.19 5.97
N GLN A 28 8.13 -5.65 5.17
CA GLN A 28 8.87 -4.44 5.50
C GLN A 28 7.93 -3.22 5.56
N GLY A 29 7.04 -3.06 4.60
CA GLY A 29 6.04 -1.99 4.57
C GLY A 29 5.10 -2.02 5.76
N GLN A 30 4.69 -3.21 6.19
CA GLN A 30 3.89 -3.39 7.40
C GLN A 30 4.63 -2.87 8.64
N ARG A 31 5.91 -3.18 8.79
CA ARG A 31 6.73 -2.67 9.92
C ARG A 31 6.85 -1.14 9.87
N VAL A 32 7.10 -0.56 8.70
CA VAL A 32 7.14 0.90 8.53
C VAL A 32 5.79 1.52 8.93
N TRP A 33 4.68 0.94 8.49
CA TRP A 33 3.34 1.39 8.82
C TRP A 33 3.10 1.35 10.34
N GLN A 34 3.42 0.25 10.99
CA GLN A 34 3.27 0.08 12.44
C GLN A 34 4.09 1.08 13.25
N GLN A 35 5.28 1.44 12.78
CA GLN A 35 6.19 2.33 13.49
C GLN A 35 5.90 3.81 13.25
N ARG A 36 5.27 4.17 12.12
CA ARG A 36 5.21 5.56 11.68
C ARG A 36 3.81 6.10 11.39
N CYS A 37 2.82 5.24 11.21
CA CYS A 37 1.48 5.68 10.79
C CYS A 37 0.42 5.53 11.89
N THR A 38 0.65 4.65 12.86
CA THR A 38 -0.35 4.26 13.86
C THR A 38 -0.67 5.32 14.92
N GLU A 39 0.12 6.38 15.00
CA GLU A 39 -0.22 7.52 15.89
C GLU A 39 -1.42 8.31 15.35
N CYS A 40 -1.66 8.28 14.03
CA CYS A 40 -2.71 9.08 13.40
C CYS A 40 -3.69 8.24 12.57
N HIS A 41 -3.30 7.05 12.15
CA HIS A 41 -4.10 6.20 11.26
C HIS A 41 -4.31 4.82 11.85
N THR A 42 -5.49 4.25 11.61
CA THR A 42 -5.74 2.82 11.80
C THR A 42 -5.99 2.15 10.44
N LEU A 43 -6.16 0.83 10.44
CA LEU A 43 -6.50 0.14 9.19
C LEU A 43 -7.98 0.29 8.84
N ASP A 44 -8.88 0.24 9.81
CA ASP A 44 -10.30 0.02 9.56
C ASP A 44 -11.22 1.14 10.08
N VAL A 45 -10.72 2.01 10.95
CA VAL A 45 -11.49 3.10 11.57
C VAL A 45 -10.75 4.42 11.36
N ASP A 46 -11.50 5.49 11.10
CA ASP A 46 -10.95 6.83 11.05
C ASP A 46 -10.55 7.30 12.45
N ASP A 47 -9.43 7.99 12.55
CA ASP A 47 -8.89 8.59 13.76
C ASP A 47 -8.43 10.02 13.44
N THR A 48 -7.29 10.46 13.90
CA THR A 48 -6.66 11.75 13.50
C THR A 48 -6.52 11.84 11.98
N GLY A 49 -6.17 10.71 11.33
CA GLY A 49 -6.20 10.54 9.87
C GLY A 49 -7.25 9.53 9.43
N PRO A 50 -7.59 9.48 8.13
CA PRO A 50 -8.52 8.49 7.60
C PRO A 50 -7.93 7.08 7.64
N HIS A 51 -8.78 6.07 7.71
CA HIS A 51 -8.36 4.67 7.69
C HIS A 51 -7.63 4.28 6.39
N HIS A 52 -6.68 3.34 6.52
CA HIS A 52 -5.78 2.99 5.42
C HIS A 52 -6.19 1.75 4.62
N ARG A 53 -7.04 0.84 5.15
CA ARG A 53 -7.52 -0.28 4.33
C ARG A 53 -8.27 0.25 3.12
N GLY A 54 -7.92 -0.24 1.94
CA GLY A 54 -8.50 0.22 0.68
C GLY A 54 -8.05 1.61 0.23
N VAL A 55 -6.99 2.19 0.81
CA VAL A 55 -6.48 3.50 0.37
C VAL A 55 -5.91 3.46 -1.05
N PHE A 56 -5.17 2.40 -1.39
CA PHE A 56 -4.68 2.20 -2.76
C PHE A 56 -5.85 1.95 -3.70
N GLY A 57 -5.96 2.74 -4.76
CA GLY A 57 -7.11 2.71 -5.68
C GLY A 57 -8.30 3.59 -5.25
N ARG A 58 -8.27 4.18 -4.04
CA ARG A 58 -9.32 5.07 -3.54
C ARG A 58 -9.11 6.50 -4.01
N ARG A 59 -10.18 7.20 -4.32
CA ARG A 59 -10.13 8.64 -4.62
C ARG A 59 -9.70 9.42 -3.37
N ALA A 60 -8.81 10.40 -3.53
CA ALA A 60 -8.40 11.28 -2.44
C ALA A 60 -9.61 12.04 -1.87
N GLY A 61 -9.62 12.22 -0.54
CA GLY A 61 -10.67 12.96 0.14
C GLY A 61 -12.07 12.31 0.09
N SER A 62 -12.19 10.99 -0.14
CA SER A 62 -13.47 10.34 -0.41
C SER A 62 -14.02 9.45 0.71
N VAL A 63 -13.31 9.28 1.83
CA VAL A 63 -13.88 8.52 2.96
C VAL A 63 -15.08 9.26 3.51
N LYS A 64 -16.21 8.57 3.53
CA LYS A 64 -17.48 9.16 3.96
C LYS A 64 -17.45 9.44 5.46
N GLY A 65 -17.77 10.67 5.84
CA GLY A 65 -17.82 11.09 7.24
C GLY A 65 -16.49 11.60 7.81
N TYR A 66 -15.37 11.41 7.12
CA TYR A 66 -14.08 11.97 7.56
C TYR A 66 -13.94 13.43 7.12
N ASP A 67 -13.51 14.31 8.03
CA ASP A 67 -13.33 15.74 7.75
C ASP A 67 -11.94 16.05 7.14
N TYR A 68 -11.85 15.92 5.85
CA TYR A 68 -10.64 16.26 5.09
C TYR A 68 -10.40 17.76 4.99
N SER A 69 -9.13 18.17 4.79
CA SER A 69 -8.82 19.52 4.34
C SER A 69 -9.54 19.85 3.02
N ARG A 70 -9.81 21.15 2.81
CA ARG A 70 -10.38 21.62 1.54
C ARG A 70 -9.53 21.23 0.33
N ALA A 71 -8.19 21.27 0.50
CA ALA A 71 -7.24 20.89 -0.54
C ALA A 71 -7.42 19.42 -0.94
N LEU A 72 -7.51 18.51 0.05
CA LEU A 72 -7.64 17.08 -0.22
C LEU A 72 -9.01 16.72 -0.80
N ARG A 73 -10.10 17.37 -0.35
CA ARG A 73 -11.44 17.22 -0.95
C ARG A 73 -11.50 17.64 -2.42
N LYS A 74 -10.68 18.62 -2.81
CA LYS A 74 -10.60 19.13 -4.19
C LYS A 74 -9.54 18.44 -5.05
N ALA A 75 -8.66 17.67 -4.45
CA ALA A 75 -7.62 16.92 -5.16
C ALA A 75 -8.29 15.84 -6.04
N ASN A 76 -8.37 16.10 -7.33
CA ASN A 76 -9.00 15.18 -8.27
C ASN A 76 -8.03 14.07 -8.69
N LEU A 77 -7.65 13.22 -7.75
CA LEU A 77 -6.72 12.11 -7.97
C LEU A 77 -7.21 10.82 -7.30
N VAL A 78 -6.73 9.70 -7.79
CA VAL A 78 -6.84 8.38 -7.17
C VAL A 78 -5.46 8.03 -6.59
N TRP A 79 -5.44 7.45 -5.40
CA TRP A 79 -4.22 6.99 -4.77
C TRP A 79 -3.66 5.76 -5.50
N ASP A 80 -2.60 5.94 -6.22
CA ASP A 80 -1.80 4.93 -6.89
C ASP A 80 -0.35 4.96 -6.39
N GLU A 81 0.50 4.14 -6.97
CA GLU A 81 1.91 4.06 -6.59
C GLU A 81 2.63 5.40 -6.74
N THR A 82 2.39 6.12 -7.83
CA THR A 82 3.03 7.41 -8.13
C THR A 82 2.54 8.52 -7.20
N SER A 83 1.23 8.63 -7.00
CA SER A 83 0.63 9.66 -6.17
C SER A 83 0.93 9.43 -4.68
N LEU A 84 0.97 8.17 -4.22
CA LEU A 84 1.38 7.84 -2.86
C LEU A 84 2.87 8.10 -2.63
N ASP A 85 3.76 7.82 -3.59
CA ASP A 85 5.19 8.16 -3.44
C ASP A 85 5.39 9.68 -3.33
N ARG A 86 4.72 10.47 -4.15
CA ARG A 86 4.76 11.93 -4.09
C ARG A 86 4.21 12.45 -2.77
N TRP A 87 3.06 11.93 -2.33
CA TRP A 87 2.42 12.29 -1.07
C TRP A 87 3.33 12.00 0.13
N LEU A 88 3.87 10.80 0.21
CA LEU A 88 4.74 10.40 1.31
C LEU A 88 6.11 11.10 1.27
N THR A 89 6.54 11.58 0.11
CA THR A 89 7.78 12.36 -0.01
C THR A 89 7.63 13.75 0.57
N ASP A 90 6.57 14.46 0.20
CA ASP A 90 6.26 15.81 0.68
C ASP A 90 4.77 16.13 0.44
N PRO A 91 3.90 15.90 1.44
CA PRO A 91 2.47 16.14 1.31
C PRO A 91 2.13 17.58 0.94
N GLU A 92 2.79 18.56 1.58
CA GLU A 92 2.50 19.97 1.34
C GLU A 92 2.92 20.43 -0.05
N LYS A 93 4.05 19.91 -0.55
CA LYS A 93 4.49 20.21 -1.92
C LYS A 93 3.58 19.57 -2.96
N PHE A 94 3.00 18.40 -2.65
CA PHE A 94 2.15 17.66 -3.58
C PHE A 94 0.72 18.19 -3.62
N ILE A 95 0.11 18.48 -2.46
CA ILE A 95 -1.24 19.02 -2.30
C ILE A 95 -1.19 20.17 -1.28
N PRO A 96 -0.84 21.38 -1.68
CA PRO A 96 -0.73 22.53 -0.76
C PRO A 96 -2.04 22.79 -0.01
N GLY A 97 -1.93 23.02 1.32
CA GLY A 97 -3.08 23.24 2.21
C GLY A 97 -3.75 21.94 2.70
N GLN A 98 -3.05 20.84 2.62
CA GLN A 98 -3.41 19.58 3.27
C GLN A 98 -3.11 19.64 4.78
N ASN A 99 -3.50 18.61 5.58
CA ASN A 99 -3.35 18.60 7.04
C ASN A 99 -2.35 17.55 7.57
N MET A 100 -1.72 16.73 6.71
CA MET A 100 -0.79 15.69 7.13
C MET A 100 0.66 16.20 7.11
N ASP A 101 1.18 16.66 8.23
CA ASP A 101 2.57 17.11 8.35
C ASP A 101 3.52 15.94 8.69
N PHE A 102 3.62 14.98 7.78
CA PHE A 102 4.48 13.80 7.95
C PHE A 102 5.12 13.38 6.62
N ARG A 103 6.40 12.97 6.66
CA ARG A 103 7.18 12.58 5.49
C ARG A 103 7.94 11.28 5.72
N VAL A 104 8.01 10.45 4.70
CA VAL A 104 8.87 9.25 4.66
C VAL A 104 10.05 9.54 3.73
N ARG A 105 11.21 9.84 4.30
CA ARG A 105 12.38 10.30 3.52
C ARG A 105 13.02 9.21 2.67
N SER A 106 13.12 7.97 3.21
CA SER A 106 13.71 6.85 2.47
C SER A 106 12.79 6.40 1.33
N LYS A 107 13.34 6.35 0.13
CA LYS A 107 12.65 5.84 -1.05
C LYS A 107 12.28 4.36 -0.90
N GLU A 108 13.15 3.59 -0.28
CA GLU A 108 12.97 2.15 -0.01
C GLU A 108 11.82 1.93 0.98
N GLU A 109 11.75 2.72 2.05
CA GLU A 109 10.63 2.66 3.01
C GLU A 109 9.31 3.06 2.35
N ARG A 110 9.29 4.09 1.50
CA ARG A 110 8.08 4.47 0.76
C ARG A 110 7.61 3.36 -0.18
N ALA A 111 8.52 2.77 -0.95
CA ALA A 111 8.18 1.67 -1.84
C ALA A 111 7.61 0.46 -1.07
N ALA A 112 8.22 0.11 0.06
CA ALA A 112 7.74 -0.97 0.92
C ALA A 112 6.36 -0.64 1.52
N LEU A 113 6.18 0.58 2.03
CA LEU A 113 4.91 1.05 2.59
C LEU A 113 3.79 1.03 1.54
N ILE A 114 4.07 1.49 0.32
CA ILE A 114 3.10 1.47 -0.79
C ILE A 114 2.72 0.03 -1.16
N ALA A 115 3.69 -0.89 -1.22
CA ALA A 115 3.42 -2.30 -1.46
C ALA A 115 2.50 -2.90 -0.37
N TYR A 116 2.72 -2.56 0.90
CA TYR A 116 1.84 -2.97 2.00
C TYR A 116 0.43 -2.37 1.85
N LEU A 117 0.29 -1.07 1.63
CA LEU A 117 -1.01 -0.41 1.43
C LEU A 117 -1.78 -1.00 0.23
N LYS A 118 -1.07 -1.33 -0.84
CA LYS A 118 -1.64 -2.01 -2.01
C LYS A 118 -2.15 -3.40 -1.65
N SER A 119 -1.42 -4.17 -0.84
CA SER A 119 -1.84 -5.49 -0.39
C SER A 119 -3.12 -5.47 0.47
N LEU A 120 -3.35 -4.37 1.20
CA LEU A 120 -4.57 -4.15 2.00
C LEU A 120 -5.79 -3.74 1.16
N SER A 121 -5.59 -3.40 -0.10
CA SER A 121 -6.62 -2.90 -1.02
C SER A 121 -7.01 -3.93 -2.08
N ALA A 122 -6.24 -5.01 -2.23
CA ALA A 122 -6.62 -6.13 -3.07
C ALA A 122 -7.85 -6.83 -2.47
N PRO A 123 -8.81 -7.30 -3.29
CA PRO A 123 -9.84 -8.19 -2.78
C PRO A 123 -9.14 -9.36 -2.10
N ALA A 124 -9.55 -9.68 -0.87
CA ALA A 124 -9.00 -10.81 -0.13
C ALA A 124 -9.01 -12.01 -1.07
N ALA A 125 -7.82 -12.45 -1.51
CA ALA A 125 -7.71 -13.70 -2.24
C ALA A 125 -8.36 -14.74 -1.34
N ALA A 126 -9.40 -15.42 -1.86
CA ALA A 126 -10.16 -16.40 -1.12
C ALA A 126 -9.18 -17.33 -0.39
N SER A 127 -9.16 -17.24 0.92
CA SER A 127 -8.32 -18.10 1.76
C SER A 127 -8.71 -19.56 1.44
N PRO A 128 -7.78 -20.44 1.07
CA PRO A 128 -8.09 -21.84 0.82
C PRO A 128 -8.35 -22.65 2.11
N ALA A 129 -8.92 -22.02 3.13
CA ALA A 129 -9.15 -22.62 4.45
C ALA A 129 -10.64 -22.86 4.75
N ALA A 130 -11.40 -23.38 3.78
CA ALA A 130 -12.77 -23.87 4.02
C ALA A 130 -13.08 -25.13 3.20
N ALA A 131 -12.15 -26.07 3.15
CA ALA A 131 -12.39 -27.40 2.59
C ALA A 131 -11.79 -28.46 3.51
N GLN A 132 -12.23 -28.46 4.78
CA GLN A 132 -12.10 -29.59 5.68
C GLN A 132 -13.37 -29.63 6.56
N ASN A 133 -14.37 -30.29 6.02
CA ASN A 133 -15.35 -31.01 6.81
C ASN A 133 -15.92 -32.17 5.98
#